data_b04b79b5a28af5b8d687f16123cf8610
#
_entry.id   b04b79b5a28af5b8d687f16123cf8610
#
_cell.length_a   1.000
_cell.length_b   1.000
_cell.length_c   1.000
_cell.angle_alpha   90.00
_cell.angle_beta   90.00
_cell.angle_gamma   90.00
#
_symmetry.space_group_name_H-M   'P 1'
#
loop_
_entity.id
_entity.type
_entity.pdbx_description
1 polymer ?
#
loop_
_entity_poly.entity_id
_entity_poly.type
_entity_poly.pdbx_seq_one_letter_code
_entity_poly.pdbx_strand_id
1 'polypeptide(L)'
;PTAMGYLAAETERVIIASGILPIYTRTPSLLAMTAAGLDYLSDGRAMLGLGASGPQVIEGFHGLPYTAPVARTREVIDICRQVWRREKVQYMGDHYQIPLPQDRGTGLGKPLKLINHPVRSDIPIAIASLGPASVAATAELADAWLPAFYTAEAADAVWGDSLRKGNGKRAGDRSPLDIYAGGSVAIGEGMEPLRDRARPGAALYIGGMGARSKNFYNDIFSKSGYEAEAKIIQDLYLAGDKKAAEEAIPDDYLAKSSLIGPEGFVKERLYALRESGVTSLNVSFAGADAAERAAQCENLRNLVDSL
;
A
#
# COMPACT_ATOMS: atom_id res chain seq x y z
N PRO A 1 4.84 -14.44 -2.49
CA PRO A 1 4.07 -15.17 -3.51
C PRO A 1 3.54 -16.52 -3.03
N THR A 2 4.32 -17.31 -2.23
CA THR A 2 3.92 -18.66 -1.81
C THR A 2 2.60 -18.71 -1.04
N ALA A 3 2.43 -17.86 0.00
CA ALA A 3 1.16 -17.75 0.73
C ALA A 3 0.00 -17.28 -0.18
N MET A 4 0.28 -16.38 -1.14
CA MET A 4 -0.74 -15.94 -2.10
C MET A 4 -1.18 -17.09 -3.02
N GLY A 5 -0.25 -17.93 -3.47
CA GLY A 5 -0.58 -19.15 -4.25
C GLY A 5 -1.45 -20.13 -3.46
N TYR A 6 -1.13 -20.34 -2.19
CA TYR A 6 -1.95 -21.16 -1.30
C TYR A 6 -3.37 -20.60 -1.15
N LEU A 7 -3.50 -19.30 -0.84
CA LEU A 7 -4.80 -18.65 -0.72
C LEU A 7 -5.59 -18.66 -2.03
N ALA A 8 -4.92 -18.53 -3.18
CA ALA A 8 -5.57 -18.61 -4.48
C ALA A 8 -6.20 -19.97 -4.73
N ALA A 9 -5.56 -21.07 -4.28
CA ALA A 9 -6.05 -22.42 -4.42
C ALA A 9 -7.17 -22.77 -3.40
N GLU A 10 -7.12 -22.18 -2.21
CA GLU A 10 -8.08 -22.46 -1.12
C GLU A 10 -9.33 -21.55 -1.14
N THR A 11 -9.42 -20.62 -2.10
CA THR A 11 -10.53 -19.66 -2.15
C THR A 11 -11.08 -19.53 -3.57
N GLU A 12 -12.37 -19.18 -3.69
CA GLU A 12 -13.07 -19.09 -4.98
C GLU A 12 -13.52 -17.68 -5.36
N ARG A 13 -13.66 -16.76 -4.41
CA ARG A 13 -14.28 -15.44 -4.63
C ARG A 13 -13.40 -14.26 -4.28
N VAL A 14 -12.51 -14.40 -3.31
CA VAL A 14 -11.69 -13.29 -2.83
C VAL A 14 -10.59 -12.93 -3.83
N ILE A 15 -10.32 -11.64 -3.99
CA ILE A 15 -9.18 -11.15 -4.74
C ILE A 15 -7.91 -11.40 -3.92
N ILE A 16 -6.88 -11.92 -4.58
CA ILE A 16 -5.58 -12.19 -3.98
C ILE A 16 -4.61 -11.07 -4.37
N ALA A 17 -4.30 -10.22 -3.42
CA ALA A 17 -3.42 -9.08 -3.62
C ALA A 17 -2.13 -9.18 -2.78
N SER A 18 -1.02 -8.67 -3.30
CA SER A 18 0.17 -8.45 -2.48
C SER A 18 0.10 -7.10 -1.76
N GLY A 19 0.40 -7.10 -0.49
CA GLY A 19 0.51 -5.86 0.29
C GLY A 19 1.91 -5.69 0.90
N ILE A 20 2.99 -5.53 0.19
CA ILE A 20 3.27 -5.33 -1.25
C ILE A 20 4.45 -6.19 -1.70
N LEU A 21 4.72 -6.26 -3.02
CA LEU A 21 5.97 -6.75 -3.56
C LEU A 21 6.91 -5.57 -3.87
N PRO A 22 8.14 -5.52 -3.29
CA PRO A 22 9.09 -4.44 -3.56
C PRO A 22 9.61 -4.47 -4.99
N ILE A 23 9.63 -3.30 -5.64
CA ILE A 23 10.08 -3.15 -7.03
C ILE A 23 11.59 -3.34 -7.22
N TYR A 24 12.39 -3.19 -6.17
CA TYR A 24 13.86 -3.32 -6.24
C TYR A 24 14.33 -4.76 -6.15
N THR A 25 13.61 -5.61 -5.46
CA THR A 25 14.07 -6.97 -5.13
C THR A 25 13.66 -8.01 -6.16
N ARG A 26 12.94 -7.59 -7.19
CA ARG A 26 12.48 -8.45 -8.29
C ARG A 26 12.58 -7.70 -9.62
N THR A 27 12.92 -8.42 -10.68
CA THR A 27 12.85 -7.83 -12.02
C THR A 27 11.39 -7.54 -12.41
N PRO A 28 11.11 -6.52 -13.25
CA PRO A 28 9.76 -6.28 -13.74
C PRO A 28 9.11 -7.51 -14.39
N SER A 29 9.87 -8.27 -15.16
CA SER A 29 9.40 -9.52 -15.77
C SER A 29 9.00 -10.56 -14.73
N LEU A 30 9.75 -10.70 -13.61
CA LEU A 30 9.40 -11.63 -12.54
C LEU A 30 8.14 -11.17 -11.77
N LEU A 31 7.97 -9.87 -11.55
CA LEU A 31 6.74 -9.33 -10.98
C LEU A 31 5.53 -9.63 -11.86
N ALA A 32 5.66 -9.38 -13.17
CA ALA A 32 4.61 -9.68 -14.14
C ALA A 32 4.27 -11.17 -14.21
N MET A 33 5.29 -12.05 -14.24
CA MET A 33 5.11 -13.51 -14.22
C MET A 33 4.45 -13.99 -12.93
N THR A 34 4.82 -13.42 -11.79
CA THR A 34 4.19 -13.74 -10.50
C THR A 34 2.71 -13.41 -10.51
N ALA A 35 2.35 -12.20 -10.97
CA ALA A 35 0.96 -11.78 -11.06
C ALA A 35 0.17 -12.65 -12.07
N ALA A 36 0.74 -12.94 -13.24
CA ALA A 36 0.12 -13.81 -14.24
C ALA A 36 -0.09 -15.24 -13.73
N GLY A 37 0.86 -15.78 -12.97
CA GLY A 37 0.73 -17.10 -12.34
C GLY A 37 -0.38 -17.14 -11.29
N LEU A 38 -0.48 -16.09 -10.45
CA LEU A 38 -1.56 -15.95 -9.48
C LEU A 38 -2.91 -15.75 -10.15
N ASP A 39 -2.95 -14.99 -11.23
CA ASP A 39 -4.16 -14.77 -12.02
C ASP A 39 -4.69 -16.06 -12.61
N TYR A 40 -3.79 -16.90 -13.13
CA TYR A 40 -4.12 -18.24 -13.63
C TYR A 40 -4.64 -19.16 -12.50
N LEU A 41 -3.92 -19.24 -11.37
CA LEU A 41 -4.30 -20.10 -10.25
C LEU A 41 -5.62 -19.70 -9.58
N SER A 42 -5.96 -18.41 -9.61
CA SER A 42 -7.14 -17.85 -8.99
C SER A 42 -8.31 -17.62 -9.94
N ASP A 43 -8.19 -18.02 -11.20
CA ASP A 43 -9.20 -17.74 -12.24
C ASP A 43 -9.56 -16.25 -12.33
N GLY A 44 -8.52 -15.40 -12.54
CA GLY A 44 -8.70 -13.97 -12.77
C GLY A 44 -8.91 -13.11 -11.50
N ARG A 45 -8.53 -13.58 -10.31
CA ARG A 45 -8.68 -12.85 -9.04
C ARG A 45 -7.39 -12.24 -8.50
N ALA A 46 -6.30 -12.19 -9.27
CA ALA A 46 -5.07 -11.56 -8.82
C ALA A 46 -5.13 -10.03 -8.89
N MET A 47 -4.43 -9.37 -7.96
CA MET A 47 -4.06 -7.95 -8.01
C MET A 47 -2.59 -7.81 -7.63
N LEU A 48 -1.82 -7.06 -8.41
CA LEU A 48 -0.40 -6.85 -8.14
C LEU A 48 -0.20 -5.61 -7.27
N GLY A 49 0.04 -5.80 -5.98
CA GLY A 49 0.41 -4.72 -5.07
C GLY A 49 1.91 -4.46 -5.10
N LEU A 50 2.31 -3.25 -5.43
CA LEU A 50 3.70 -2.80 -5.56
C LEU A 50 4.04 -1.71 -4.56
N GLY A 51 5.32 -1.60 -4.21
CA GLY A 51 5.86 -0.51 -3.40
C GLY A 51 7.37 -0.39 -3.55
N ALA A 52 7.87 0.82 -3.30
CA ALA A 52 9.31 1.08 -3.35
C ALA A 52 10.04 0.66 -2.08
N SER A 53 9.32 0.42 -0.97
CA SER A 53 9.93 0.26 0.36
C SER A 53 10.73 1.52 0.77
N GLY A 54 11.74 1.38 1.60
CA GLY A 54 12.60 2.47 2.05
C GLY A 54 14.08 2.13 1.92
N PRO A 55 14.97 3.13 1.93
CA PRO A 55 16.40 2.93 1.78
C PRO A 55 16.99 2.00 2.85
N GLN A 56 16.50 2.05 4.08
CA GLN A 56 16.98 1.18 5.16
C GLN A 56 16.77 -0.31 4.85
N VAL A 57 15.66 -0.64 4.21
CA VAL A 57 15.34 -2.02 3.81
C VAL A 57 16.08 -2.39 2.53
N ILE A 58 16.01 -1.54 1.52
CA ILE A 58 16.58 -1.86 0.20
C ILE A 58 18.11 -1.87 0.23
N GLU A 59 18.73 -0.89 0.86
CA GLU A 59 20.20 -0.81 0.96
C GLU A 59 20.73 -1.67 2.12
N GLY A 60 20.07 -1.60 3.30
CA GLY A 60 20.55 -2.26 4.50
C GLY A 60 20.30 -3.77 4.53
N PHE A 61 19.18 -4.25 4.02
CA PHE A 61 18.84 -5.68 4.05
C PHE A 61 19.05 -6.39 2.71
N HIS A 62 18.76 -5.70 1.58
CA HIS A 62 18.90 -6.31 0.25
C HIS A 62 20.20 -5.96 -0.46
N GLY A 63 20.98 -4.98 0.03
CA GLY A 63 22.25 -4.57 -0.56
C GLY A 63 22.12 -3.96 -1.96
N LEU A 64 20.98 -3.35 -2.27
CA LEU A 64 20.67 -2.73 -3.56
C LEU A 64 20.56 -1.20 -3.41
N PRO A 65 21.02 -0.41 -4.39
CA PRO A 65 20.91 1.05 -4.30
C PRO A 65 19.44 1.51 -4.39
N TYR A 66 19.03 2.39 -3.47
CA TYR A 66 17.70 3.00 -3.47
C TYR A 66 17.70 4.28 -4.30
N THR A 67 17.49 4.16 -5.59
CA THR A 67 17.53 5.28 -6.54
C THR A 67 16.25 5.36 -7.37
N ALA A 68 15.79 6.60 -7.65
CA ALA A 68 14.70 6.90 -8.57
C ALA A 68 13.40 6.07 -8.37
N PRO A 69 12.84 5.94 -7.13
CA PRO A 69 11.73 5.05 -6.85
C PRO A 69 10.49 5.33 -7.72
N VAL A 70 10.17 6.58 -7.98
CA VAL A 70 8.99 6.95 -8.78
C VAL A 70 9.17 6.59 -10.26
N ALA A 71 10.34 6.90 -10.85
CA ALA A 71 10.63 6.56 -12.23
C ALA A 71 10.65 5.02 -12.43
N ARG A 72 11.32 4.29 -11.53
CA ARG A 72 11.33 2.82 -11.56
C ARG A 72 9.93 2.21 -11.44
N THR A 73 9.07 2.75 -10.58
CA THR A 73 7.70 2.28 -10.45
C THR A 73 6.92 2.44 -11.77
N ARG A 74 7.07 3.58 -12.45
CA ARG A 74 6.46 3.81 -13.78
C ARG A 74 6.91 2.77 -14.79
N GLU A 75 8.22 2.59 -14.93
CA GLU A 75 8.79 1.63 -15.86
C GLU A 75 8.37 0.19 -15.55
N VAL A 76 8.31 -0.19 -14.27
CA VAL A 76 7.81 -1.53 -13.84
C VAL A 76 6.37 -1.74 -14.26
N ILE A 77 5.49 -0.76 -14.08
CA ILE A 77 4.07 -0.85 -14.48
C ILE A 77 3.96 -1.05 -15.99
N ASP A 78 4.67 -0.25 -16.78
CA ASP A 78 4.63 -0.32 -18.24
C ASP A 78 5.11 -1.68 -18.74
N ILE A 79 6.20 -2.18 -18.18
CA ILE A 79 6.76 -3.49 -18.54
C ILE A 79 5.78 -4.62 -18.13
N CYS A 80 5.19 -4.56 -16.93
CA CYS A 80 4.20 -5.56 -16.51
C CYS A 80 3.02 -5.63 -17.48
N ARG A 81 2.49 -4.50 -17.90
CA ARG A 81 1.38 -4.42 -18.86
C ARG A 81 1.74 -5.00 -20.23
N GLN A 82 2.95 -4.72 -20.75
CA GLN A 82 3.41 -5.35 -21.99
C GLN A 82 3.51 -6.89 -21.85
N VAL A 83 4.03 -7.37 -20.72
CA VAL A 83 4.16 -8.81 -20.46
C VAL A 83 2.79 -9.49 -20.45
N TRP A 84 1.79 -8.91 -19.77
CA TRP A 84 0.44 -9.51 -19.68
C TRP A 84 -0.31 -9.53 -21.01
N ARG A 85 -0.11 -8.52 -21.87
CA ARG A 85 -0.63 -8.53 -23.26
C ARG A 85 0.10 -9.51 -24.16
N ARG A 86 1.11 -10.23 -23.63
CA ARG A 86 1.95 -11.17 -24.37
C ARG A 86 2.65 -10.55 -25.59
N GLU A 87 2.99 -9.29 -25.49
CA GLU A 87 3.85 -8.61 -26.46
C GLU A 87 5.27 -9.16 -26.40
N LYS A 88 6.02 -9.07 -27.51
CA LYS A 88 7.48 -9.20 -27.45
C LYS A 88 8.02 -7.99 -26.73
N VAL A 89 8.38 -8.17 -25.44
CA VAL A 89 8.76 -7.06 -24.57
C VAL A 89 9.96 -6.32 -25.13
N GLN A 90 9.75 -5.03 -25.41
CA GLN A 90 10.79 -4.08 -25.82
C GLN A 90 10.58 -2.81 -25.01
N TYR A 91 11.54 -2.53 -24.13
CA TYR A 91 11.47 -1.38 -23.25
C TYR A 91 12.85 -0.75 -23.10
N MET A 92 12.98 0.52 -23.44
CA MET A 92 14.23 1.27 -23.38
C MET A 92 14.06 2.48 -22.45
N GLY A 93 13.92 2.17 -21.17
CA GLY A 93 13.82 3.16 -20.11
C GLY A 93 15.18 3.56 -19.53
N ASP A 94 15.14 4.52 -18.62
CA ASP A 94 16.35 5.00 -17.92
C ASP A 94 16.88 3.97 -16.92
N HIS A 95 15.98 3.13 -16.35
CA HIS A 95 16.30 2.19 -15.29
C HIS A 95 16.18 0.73 -15.72
N TYR A 96 15.34 0.45 -16.69
CA TYR A 96 15.16 -0.91 -17.24
C TYR A 96 15.28 -0.86 -18.76
N GLN A 97 16.14 -1.74 -19.29
CA GLN A 97 16.32 -1.94 -20.72
C GLN A 97 16.12 -3.42 -21.04
N ILE A 98 15.08 -3.73 -21.80
CA ILE A 98 14.67 -5.09 -22.15
C ILE A 98 14.37 -5.16 -23.65
N PRO A 99 15.09 -6.01 -24.43
CA PRO A 99 16.26 -6.78 -24.01
C PRO A 99 17.45 -5.91 -23.61
N LEU A 100 18.37 -6.50 -22.83
CA LEU A 100 19.61 -5.81 -22.47
C LEU A 100 20.39 -5.43 -23.74
N PRO A 101 20.95 -4.22 -23.85
CA PRO A 101 21.82 -3.81 -24.93
C PRO A 101 22.98 -4.79 -25.13
N GLN A 102 23.39 -5.02 -26.40
CA GLN A 102 24.36 -6.05 -26.76
C GLN A 102 25.71 -5.86 -26.07
N ASP A 103 26.15 -4.62 -25.90
CA ASP A 103 27.41 -4.24 -25.25
C ASP A 103 27.40 -4.39 -23.72
N ARG A 104 26.22 -4.65 -23.12
CA ARG A 104 26.06 -4.80 -21.67
C ARG A 104 25.87 -6.24 -21.20
N GLY A 105 26.00 -7.21 -22.09
CA GLY A 105 25.82 -8.63 -21.79
C GLY A 105 26.49 -9.52 -22.82
N THR A 106 25.96 -10.72 -23.04
CA THR A 106 26.48 -11.69 -24.03
C THR A 106 26.21 -11.32 -25.48
N GLY A 107 25.40 -10.29 -25.73
CA GLY A 107 24.91 -9.93 -27.06
C GLY A 107 23.81 -10.83 -27.61
N LEU A 108 23.36 -11.85 -26.87
CA LEU A 108 22.35 -12.83 -27.30
C LEU A 108 20.93 -12.47 -26.90
N GLY A 109 20.74 -11.34 -26.19
CA GLY A 109 19.44 -10.87 -25.77
C GLY A 109 18.54 -10.53 -26.95
N LYS A 110 17.28 -11.03 -26.91
CA LYS A 110 16.27 -10.73 -27.94
C LYS A 110 14.91 -10.54 -27.27
N PRO A 111 13.97 -9.77 -27.89
CA PRO A 111 12.63 -9.60 -27.37
C PRO A 111 11.91 -10.95 -27.23
N LEU A 112 11.46 -11.24 -26.03
CA LEU A 112 10.69 -12.43 -25.69
C LEU A 112 9.29 -12.06 -25.21
N LYS A 113 8.37 -13.00 -25.29
CA LYS A 113 7.02 -12.87 -24.73
C LYS A 113 6.78 -13.92 -23.65
N LEU A 114 5.83 -13.66 -22.78
CA LEU A 114 5.38 -14.60 -21.78
C LEU A 114 4.95 -15.93 -22.42
N ILE A 115 5.42 -17.07 -21.91
CA ILE A 115 5.09 -18.39 -22.43
C ILE A 115 3.66 -18.78 -22.05
N ASN A 116 3.32 -18.68 -20.76
CA ASN A 116 1.96 -18.94 -20.26
C ASN A 116 0.99 -17.84 -20.70
N HIS A 117 -0.30 -18.16 -20.61
CA HIS A 117 -1.40 -17.26 -20.96
C HIS A 117 -2.06 -16.77 -19.67
N PRO A 118 -1.91 -15.49 -19.31
CA PRO A 118 -2.71 -14.89 -18.23
C PRO A 118 -4.19 -14.99 -18.55
N VAL A 119 -5.04 -15.12 -17.54
CA VAL A 119 -6.50 -15.05 -17.72
C VAL A 119 -6.92 -13.66 -18.21
N ARG A 120 -6.25 -12.62 -17.69
CA ARG A 120 -6.48 -11.23 -18.08
C ARG A 120 -5.24 -10.61 -18.70
N SER A 121 -5.44 -9.78 -19.72
CA SER A 121 -4.36 -9.00 -20.36
C SER A 121 -4.04 -7.71 -19.64
N ASP A 122 -4.83 -7.30 -18.64
CA ASP A 122 -4.61 -6.17 -17.74
C ASP A 122 -4.98 -6.60 -16.31
N ILE A 123 -3.98 -7.00 -15.54
CA ILE A 123 -4.14 -7.37 -14.13
C ILE A 123 -4.11 -6.08 -13.30
N PRO A 124 -5.07 -5.84 -12.38
CA PRO A 124 -5.08 -4.62 -11.57
C PRO A 124 -3.80 -4.44 -10.76
N ILE A 125 -3.33 -3.20 -10.66
CA ILE A 125 -2.14 -2.81 -9.92
C ILE A 125 -2.53 -1.88 -8.76
N ALA A 126 -2.17 -2.27 -7.53
CA ALA A 126 -2.23 -1.41 -6.36
C ALA A 126 -0.82 -0.89 -6.03
N ILE A 127 -0.71 0.37 -5.59
CA ILE A 127 0.58 0.95 -5.21
C ILE A 127 0.52 1.51 -3.79
N ALA A 128 1.47 1.08 -2.94
CA ALA A 128 1.73 1.73 -1.66
C ALA A 128 2.68 2.91 -1.89
N SER A 129 2.20 4.11 -1.61
CA SER A 129 2.96 5.34 -1.79
C SER A 129 2.55 6.41 -0.78
N LEU A 130 3.50 7.26 -0.39
CA LEU A 130 3.35 8.25 0.67
C LEU A 130 3.73 9.66 0.22
N GLY A 131 4.86 9.81 -0.45
CA GLY A 131 5.39 11.11 -0.85
C GLY A 131 4.63 11.72 -2.03
N PRO A 132 4.63 13.06 -2.18
CA PRO A 132 3.80 13.74 -3.16
C PRO A 132 3.98 13.26 -4.60
N ALA A 133 5.21 13.05 -5.05
CA ALA A 133 5.50 12.60 -6.42
C ALA A 133 5.05 11.15 -6.66
N SER A 134 5.19 10.27 -5.65
CA SER A 134 4.76 8.88 -5.74
C SER A 134 3.23 8.75 -5.71
N VAL A 135 2.55 9.53 -4.88
CA VAL A 135 1.07 9.55 -4.84
C VAL A 135 0.49 10.09 -6.15
N ALA A 136 1.09 11.16 -6.72
CA ALA A 136 0.67 11.64 -8.04
C ALA A 136 0.87 10.58 -9.14
N ALA A 137 2.00 9.84 -9.13
CA ALA A 137 2.22 8.74 -10.06
C ALA A 137 1.24 7.57 -9.84
N THR A 138 0.89 7.27 -8.60
CA THR A 138 -0.12 6.28 -8.24
C THR A 138 -1.49 6.66 -8.81
N ALA A 139 -1.95 7.88 -8.58
CA ALA A 139 -3.23 8.38 -9.09
C ALA A 139 -3.30 8.40 -10.63
N GLU A 140 -2.17 8.64 -11.30
CA GLU A 140 -2.07 8.59 -12.75
C GLU A 140 -2.16 7.17 -13.31
N LEU A 141 -1.47 6.20 -12.69
CA LEU A 141 -1.12 4.92 -13.31
C LEU A 141 -1.78 3.69 -12.67
N ALA A 142 -2.04 3.70 -11.37
CA ALA A 142 -2.51 2.53 -10.64
C ALA A 142 -4.03 2.36 -10.68
N ASP A 143 -4.52 1.18 -10.34
CA ASP A 143 -5.94 0.90 -10.16
C ASP A 143 -6.36 1.13 -8.71
N ALA A 144 -5.43 0.91 -7.76
CA ALA A 144 -5.68 1.18 -6.35
C ALA A 144 -4.47 1.85 -5.68
N TRP A 145 -4.74 2.64 -4.64
CA TRP A 145 -3.75 3.24 -3.77
C TRP A 145 -3.86 2.67 -2.36
N LEU A 146 -2.70 2.30 -1.80
CA LEU A 146 -2.54 1.81 -0.44
C LEU A 146 -1.79 2.87 0.39
N PRO A 147 -2.47 3.87 0.97
CA PRO A 147 -1.85 4.81 1.90
C PRO A 147 -1.48 4.15 3.22
N ALA A 148 -0.57 4.77 3.96
CA ALA A 148 -0.36 4.48 5.36
C ALA A 148 -0.57 5.75 6.19
N PHE A 149 -0.94 5.62 7.46
CA PHE A 149 -1.23 6.76 8.33
C PHE A 149 -2.38 7.65 7.83
N TYR A 150 -3.32 7.05 7.14
CA TYR A 150 -4.48 7.75 6.59
C TYR A 150 -5.49 8.09 7.70
N THR A 151 -5.85 9.35 7.79
CA THR A 151 -7.02 9.81 8.54
C THR A 151 -7.90 10.62 7.60
N ALA A 152 -9.21 10.46 7.70
CA ALA A 152 -10.16 11.14 6.81
C ALA A 152 -10.01 12.66 6.89
N GLU A 153 -9.77 13.19 8.09
CA GLU A 153 -9.67 14.62 8.38
C GLU A 153 -8.45 15.28 7.76
N ALA A 154 -7.36 14.53 7.59
CA ALA A 154 -6.10 15.05 7.06
C ALA A 154 -5.86 14.71 5.58
N ALA A 155 -6.64 13.82 5.00
CA ALA A 155 -6.38 13.25 3.69
C ALA A 155 -6.19 14.30 2.58
N ASP A 156 -7.06 15.30 2.51
CA ASP A 156 -6.94 16.36 1.49
C ASP A 156 -5.73 17.25 1.75
N ALA A 157 -5.47 17.65 3.00
CA ALA A 157 -4.32 18.47 3.36
C ALA A 157 -2.97 17.79 3.06
N VAL A 158 -2.89 16.47 3.26
CA VAL A 158 -1.66 15.70 3.06
C VAL A 158 -1.47 15.31 1.59
N TRP A 159 -2.52 14.85 0.90
CA TRP A 159 -2.39 14.23 -0.42
C TRP A 159 -3.30 14.81 -1.50
N GLY A 160 -4.25 15.70 -1.17
CA GLY A 160 -5.24 16.20 -2.12
C GLY A 160 -4.64 16.77 -3.40
N ASP A 161 -3.60 17.63 -3.30
CA ASP A 161 -2.92 18.18 -4.47
C ASP A 161 -2.24 17.10 -5.32
N SER A 162 -1.64 16.11 -4.68
CA SER A 162 -0.97 15.00 -5.38
C SER A 162 -1.97 14.13 -6.12
N LEU A 163 -3.10 13.81 -5.49
CA LEU A 163 -4.18 13.04 -6.11
C LEU A 163 -4.80 13.82 -7.28
N ARG A 164 -5.11 15.10 -7.11
CA ARG A 164 -5.63 15.96 -8.20
C ARG A 164 -4.65 16.03 -9.38
N LYS A 165 -3.36 16.22 -9.11
CA LYS A 165 -2.31 16.26 -10.13
C LYS A 165 -2.20 14.95 -10.91
N GLY A 166 -2.28 13.81 -10.23
CA GLY A 166 -2.21 12.49 -10.85
C GLY A 166 -3.47 12.18 -11.64
N ASN A 167 -4.64 12.41 -11.07
CA ASN A 167 -5.93 12.22 -11.73
C ASN A 167 -6.07 13.07 -13.00
N GLY A 168 -5.52 14.29 -13.01
CA GLY A 168 -5.50 15.13 -14.22
C GLY A 168 -4.64 14.58 -15.36
N LYS A 169 -3.80 13.57 -15.10
CA LYS A 169 -2.98 12.88 -16.11
C LYS A 169 -3.45 11.45 -16.40
N ARG A 170 -4.43 10.97 -15.62
CA ARG A 170 -4.95 9.62 -15.75
C ARG A 170 -5.62 9.45 -17.11
N ALA A 171 -5.32 8.35 -17.81
CA ALA A 171 -5.92 8.06 -19.10
C ALA A 171 -7.44 7.89 -18.97
N GLY A 172 -8.18 8.45 -19.92
CA GLY A 172 -9.64 8.53 -19.83
C GLY A 172 -10.39 7.18 -19.96
N ASP A 173 -9.70 6.13 -20.38
CA ASP A 173 -10.20 4.75 -20.44
C ASP A 173 -9.98 3.96 -19.14
N ARG A 174 -9.27 4.53 -18.15
CA ARG A 174 -9.06 3.88 -16.84
C ARG A 174 -10.16 4.25 -15.86
N SER A 175 -10.62 3.26 -15.10
CA SER A 175 -11.54 3.48 -13.99
C SER A 175 -10.96 4.48 -12.97
N PRO A 176 -11.78 5.19 -12.19
CA PRO A 176 -11.29 6.00 -11.08
C PRO A 176 -10.34 5.22 -10.16
N LEU A 177 -9.43 5.92 -9.51
CA LEU A 177 -8.51 5.30 -8.55
C LEU A 177 -9.28 4.82 -7.32
N ASP A 178 -9.12 3.54 -6.97
CA ASP A 178 -9.58 3.05 -5.68
C ASP A 178 -8.63 3.46 -4.54
N ILE A 179 -9.17 3.85 -3.40
CA ILE A 179 -8.40 4.21 -2.20
C ILE A 179 -8.71 3.21 -1.09
N TYR A 180 -7.69 2.46 -0.68
CA TYR A 180 -7.79 1.40 0.33
C TYR A 180 -7.24 1.89 1.66
N ALA A 181 -8.09 2.40 2.52
CA ALA A 181 -7.73 2.90 3.84
C ALA A 181 -8.67 2.38 4.92
N GLY A 182 -8.28 2.49 6.19
CA GLY A 182 -9.06 1.98 7.31
C GLY A 182 -8.19 1.89 8.55
N GLY A 183 -8.16 0.74 9.20
CA GLY A 183 -7.38 0.54 10.42
C GLY A 183 -7.80 -0.70 11.19
N SER A 184 -7.46 -0.75 12.47
CA SER A 184 -7.91 -1.84 13.34
C SER A 184 -9.40 -1.73 13.64
N VAL A 185 -10.09 -2.87 13.69
CA VAL A 185 -11.54 -2.97 13.92
C VAL A 185 -11.82 -3.72 15.21
N ALA A 186 -12.63 -3.12 16.09
CA ALA A 186 -13.24 -3.78 17.23
C ALA A 186 -14.55 -3.01 17.57
N ILE A 187 -15.67 -3.58 17.18
CA ILE A 187 -16.98 -2.95 17.31
C ILE A 187 -17.65 -3.44 18.60
N GLY A 188 -18.01 -2.53 19.49
CA GLY A 188 -18.69 -2.82 20.74
C GLY A 188 -18.37 -1.81 21.84
N GLU A 189 -19.15 -1.87 22.91
CA GLU A 189 -18.93 -1.05 24.12
C GLU A 189 -17.65 -1.48 24.85
N GLY A 190 -16.87 -0.51 25.34
CA GLY A 190 -15.65 -0.78 26.12
C GLY A 190 -14.46 -1.29 25.30
N MET A 191 -14.51 -1.20 23.98
CA MET A 191 -13.41 -1.64 23.11
C MET A 191 -12.28 -0.61 22.94
N GLU A 192 -12.49 0.64 23.35
CA GLU A 192 -11.57 1.76 23.15
C GLU A 192 -10.13 1.49 23.62
N PRO A 193 -9.87 0.78 24.75
CA PRO A 193 -8.52 0.46 25.19
C PRO A 193 -7.70 -0.37 24.17
N LEU A 194 -8.39 -1.04 23.22
CA LEU A 194 -7.70 -1.79 22.16
C LEU A 194 -6.96 -0.88 21.17
N ARG A 195 -7.28 0.42 21.13
CA ARG A 195 -6.56 1.42 20.32
C ARG A 195 -5.08 1.51 20.70
N ASP A 196 -4.75 1.30 21.97
CA ASP A 196 -3.38 1.34 22.48
C ASP A 196 -2.46 0.31 21.83
N ARG A 197 -3.00 -0.77 21.29
CA ARG A 197 -2.24 -1.77 20.54
C ARG A 197 -1.54 -1.18 19.30
N ALA A 198 -1.99 -0.04 18.80
CA ALA A 198 -1.36 0.63 17.66
C ALA A 198 -0.15 1.49 18.06
N ARG A 199 0.02 1.87 19.35
CA ARG A 199 1.08 2.77 19.84
C ARG A 199 2.48 2.29 19.47
N PRO A 200 2.89 1.02 19.73
CA PRO A 200 4.24 0.57 19.39
C PRO A 200 4.56 0.69 17.89
N GLY A 201 3.60 0.31 17.05
CA GLY A 201 3.72 0.45 15.59
C GLY A 201 3.81 1.91 15.15
N ALA A 202 2.92 2.77 15.64
CA ALA A 202 2.92 4.19 15.33
C ALA A 202 4.24 4.86 15.76
N ALA A 203 4.70 4.60 16.99
CA ALA A 203 5.98 5.14 17.49
C ALA A 203 7.19 4.68 16.67
N LEU A 204 7.22 3.41 16.24
CA LEU A 204 8.27 2.89 15.36
C LEU A 204 8.29 3.65 14.02
N TYR A 205 7.15 3.80 13.36
CA TYR A 205 7.10 4.45 12.05
C TYR A 205 7.37 5.95 12.13
N ILE A 206 6.71 6.66 13.05
CA ILE A 206 6.87 8.11 13.23
C ILE A 206 8.28 8.45 13.74
N GLY A 207 8.79 7.66 14.67
CA GLY A 207 10.09 7.91 15.34
C GLY A 207 11.29 7.29 14.64
N GLY A 208 11.18 6.04 14.15
CA GLY A 208 12.33 5.21 13.79
C GLY A 208 12.48 4.76 12.35
N MET A 209 11.42 4.85 11.51
CA MET A 209 11.45 4.33 10.13
C MET A 209 12.08 5.29 9.12
N GLY A 210 13.06 6.09 9.53
CA GLY A 210 13.80 7.00 8.67
C GLY A 210 14.94 7.69 9.42
N ALA A 211 15.80 8.38 8.68
CA ALA A 211 16.75 9.31 9.30
C ALA A 211 15.99 10.49 9.92
N ARG A 212 16.57 11.14 10.96
CA ARG A 212 15.97 12.32 11.61
C ARG A 212 15.51 13.39 10.58
N SER A 213 16.28 13.59 9.52
CA SER A 213 16.01 14.58 8.49
C SER A 213 15.18 14.07 7.32
N LYS A 214 14.78 12.79 7.31
CA LYS A 214 14.05 12.19 6.20
C LYS A 214 13.26 10.97 6.66
N ASN A 215 12.11 11.23 7.25
CA ASN A 215 11.13 10.20 7.63
C ASN A 215 9.76 10.59 7.07
N PHE A 216 9.33 9.90 6.01
CA PHE A 216 8.04 10.17 5.36
C PHE A 216 6.83 9.99 6.29
N TYR A 217 6.90 9.08 7.24
CA TYR A 217 5.79 8.86 8.20
C TYR A 217 5.70 10.00 9.21
N ASN A 218 6.84 10.52 9.67
CA ASN A 218 6.89 11.69 10.53
C ASN A 218 6.34 12.92 9.81
N ASP A 219 6.72 13.11 8.53
CA ASP A 219 6.23 14.22 7.69
C ASP A 219 4.70 14.16 7.50
N ILE A 220 4.14 12.95 7.27
CA ILE A 220 2.70 12.75 7.14
C ILE A 220 2.00 13.06 8.45
N PHE A 221 2.51 12.53 9.56
CA PHE A 221 1.93 12.75 10.87
C PHE A 221 1.95 14.22 11.26
N SER A 222 3.06 14.94 10.99
CA SER A 222 3.15 16.39 11.17
C SER A 222 2.10 17.14 10.34
N LYS A 223 1.97 16.82 9.06
CA LYS A 223 0.99 17.44 8.16
C LYS A 223 -0.46 17.09 8.51
N SER A 224 -0.66 16.03 9.26
CA SER A 224 -1.98 15.65 9.78
C SER A 224 -2.40 16.45 11.03
N GLY A 225 -1.64 17.47 11.39
CA GLY A 225 -1.93 18.38 12.51
C GLY A 225 -1.23 18.01 13.82
N TYR A 226 -0.26 17.08 13.78
CA TYR A 226 0.47 16.59 14.97
C TYR A 226 1.97 16.92 14.89
N GLU A 227 2.34 18.15 14.48
CA GLU A 227 3.72 18.55 14.27
C GLU A 227 4.55 18.51 15.57
N ALA A 228 3.97 18.99 16.67
CA ALA A 228 4.65 18.99 17.97
C ALA A 228 4.89 17.57 18.47
N GLU A 229 3.88 16.74 18.40
CA GLU A 229 3.93 15.33 18.82
C GLU A 229 4.88 14.51 17.93
N ALA A 230 4.88 14.76 16.62
CA ALA A 230 5.80 14.11 15.67
C ALA A 230 7.26 14.31 16.10
N LYS A 231 7.61 15.53 16.51
CA LYS A 231 8.95 15.86 16.97
C LYS A 231 9.26 15.16 18.30
N ILE A 232 8.35 15.19 19.27
CA ILE A 232 8.52 14.55 20.57
C ILE A 232 8.71 13.03 20.40
N ILE A 233 7.85 12.39 19.61
CA ILE A 233 7.90 10.94 19.37
C ILE A 233 9.25 10.57 18.71
N GLN A 234 9.70 11.33 17.74
CA GLN A 234 10.97 11.05 17.06
C GLN A 234 12.16 11.25 18.01
N ASP A 235 12.19 12.32 18.80
CA ASP A 235 13.25 12.61 19.75
C ASP A 235 13.37 11.49 20.80
N LEU A 236 12.25 11.08 21.39
CA LEU A 236 12.20 9.99 22.38
C LEU A 236 12.62 8.65 21.77
N TYR A 237 12.08 8.32 20.59
CA TYR A 237 12.37 7.05 19.94
C TYR A 237 13.86 6.92 19.59
N LEU A 238 14.46 7.97 19.02
CA LEU A 238 15.87 8.00 18.65
C LEU A 238 16.82 8.07 19.87
N ALA A 239 16.34 8.57 21.00
CA ALA A 239 17.06 8.51 22.28
C ALA A 239 17.00 7.11 22.92
N GLY A 240 16.21 6.18 22.38
CA GLY A 240 16.04 4.82 22.90
C GLY A 240 14.87 4.66 23.87
N ASP A 241 14.19 5.73 24.26
CA ASP A 241 13.03 5.69 25.14
C ASP A 241 11.75 5.39 24.31
N LYS A 242 11.66 4.14 23.88
CA LYS A 242 10.55 3.68 23.03
C LYS A 242 9.21 3.75 23.75
N LYS A 243 9.21 3.49 25.06
CA LYS A 243 7.97 3.49 25.83
C LYS A 243 7.40 4.91 25.96
N ALA A 244 8.23 5.88 26.28
CA ALA A 244 7.79 7.28 26.29
C ALA A 244 7.35 7.75 24.89
N ALA A 245 8.00 7.28 23.84
CA ALA A 245 7.57 7.56 22.46
C ALA A 245 6.18 6.96 22.14
N GLU A 246 5.88 5.76 22.64
CA GLU A 246 4.54 5.13 22.52
C GLU A 246 3.49 5.93 23.29
N GLU A 247 3.78 6.34 24.52
CA GLU A 247 2.90 7.15 25.36
C GLU A 247 2.62 8.55 24.77
N ALA A 248 3.55 9.08 23.98
CA ALA A 248 3.42 10.37 23.31
C ALA A 248 2.49 10.33 22.07
N ILE A 249 2.02 9.16 21.62
CA ILE A 249 1.03 9.07 20.54
C ILE A 249 -0.32 9.59 21.05
N PRO A 250 -0.95 10.60 20.41
CA PRO A 250 -2.22 11.16 20.88
C PRO A 250 -3.38 10.16 20.76
N ASP A 251 -4.24 10.13 21.78
CA ASP A 251 -5.46 9.31 21.78
C ASP A 251 -6.43 9.70 20.66
N ASP A 252 -6.48 10.98 20.35
CA ASP A 252 -7.27 11.51 19.25
C ASP A 252 -6.82 10.94 17.89
N TYR A 253 -5.51 10.84 17.65
CA TYR A 253 -4.98 10.18 16.47
C TYR A 253 -5.35 8.69 16.42
N LEU A 254 -5.24 7.98 17.53
CA LEU A 254 -5.60 6.56 17.61
C LEU A 254 -7.09 6.35 17.33
N ALA A 255 -7.95 7.25 17.80
CA ALA A 255 -9.38 7.23 17.50
C ALA A 255 -9.65 7.46 16.01
N LYS A 256 -9.01 8.48 15.39
CA LYS A 256 -9.18 8.81 13.96
C LYS A 256 -8.64 7.76 13.02
N SER A 257 -7.62 7.02 13.41
CA SER A 257 -6.94 6.00 12.59
C SER A 257 -7.47 4.58 12.81
N SER A 258 -8.58 4.40 13.51
CA SER A 258 -9.16 3.10 13.82
C SER A 258 -10.69 3.07 13.71
N LEU A 259 -11.24 1.87 13.61
CA LEU A 259 -12.67 1.54 13.67
C LEU A 259 -12.93 0.76 14.98
N ILE A 260 -12.50 1.33 16.12
CA ILE A 260 -12.58 0.72 17.44
C ILE A 260 -13.48 1.55 18.35
N GLY A 261 -14.55 0.97 18.84
CA GLY A 261 -15.49 1.59 19.77
C GLY A 261 -16.94 1.20 19.53
N PRO A 262 -17.90 1.91 20.16
CA PRO A 262 -19.32 1.65 19.96
C PRO A 262 -19.74 1.76 18.49
N GLU A 263 -20.83 1.09 18.14
CA GLU A 263 -21.35 1.03 16.76
C GLU A 263 -21.57 2.44 16.15
N GLY A 264 -22.12 3.38 16.95
CA GLY A 264 -22.32 4.76 16.48
C GLY A 264 -21.03 5.47 16.10
N PHE A 265 -19.98 5.31 16.91
CA PHE A 265 -18.65 5.83 16.59
C PHE A 265 -18.09 5.23 15.31
N VAL A 266 -18.18 3.90 15.17
CA VAL A 266 -17.66 3.23 13.96
C VAL A 266 -18.42 3.68 12.71
N LYS A 267 -19.73 3.86 12.77
CA LYS A 267 -20.52 4.44 11.68
C LYS A 267 -20.05 5.85 11.30
N GLU A 268 -19.82 6.73 12.26
CA GLU A 268 -19.28 8.08 12.01
C GLU A 268 -17.91 8.01 11.31
N ARG A 269 -17.03 7.11 11.74
CA ARG A 269 -15.71 6.89 11.09
C ARG A 269 -15.86 6.38 9.65
N LEU A 270 -16.77 5.45 9.40
CA LEU A 270 -17.05 4.93 8.05
C LEU A 270 -17.57 6.04 7.12
N TYR A 271 -18.47 6.89 7.60
CA TYR A 271 -18.92 8.07 6.85
C TYR A 271 -17.75 9.01 6.52
N ALA A 272 -16.92 9.35 7.53
CA ALA A 272 -15.78 10.21 7.33
C ALA A 272 -14.80 9.64 6.29
N LEU A 273 -14.49 8.34 6.35
CA LEU A 273 -13.63 7.66 5.37
C LEU A 273 -14.23 7.73 3.96
N ARG A 274 -15.53 7.45 3.81
CA ARG A 274 -16.22 7.53 2.52
C ARG A 274 -16.17 8.95 1.94
N GLU A 275 -16.49 9.96 2.73
CA GLU A 275 -16.47 11.37 2.31
C GLU A 275 -15.05 11.86 1.96
N SER A 276 -14.01 11.27 2.57
CA SER A 276 -12.61 11.56 2.22
C SER A 276 -12.13 10.85 0.95
N GLY A 277 -12.99 10.03 0.30
CA GLY A 277 -12.71 9.35 -0.96
C GLY A 277 -12.27 7.90 -0.84
N VAL A 278 -12.32 7.29 0.36
CA VAL A 278 -12.03 5.86 0.54
C VAL A 278 -13.11 5.02 -0.15
N THR A 279 -12.70 4.11 -1.03
CA THR A 279 -13.58 3.22 -1.78
C THR A 279 -13.58 1.80 -1.23
N SER A 280 -12.53 1.42 -0.52
CA SER A 280 -12.37 0.09 0.07
C SER A 280 -11.71 0.16 1.43
N LEU A 281 -12.18 -0.64 2.38
CA LEU A 281 -11.62 -0.67 3.72
C LEU A 281 -10.42 -1.62 3.77
N ASN A 282 -9.26 -1.09 4.16
CA ASN A 282 -8.07 -1.86 4.51
C ASN A 282 -8.02 -2.01 6.04
N VAL A 283 -8.42 -3.17 6.55
CA VAL A 283 -8.69 -3.36 7.98
C VAL A 283 -8.00 -4.60 8.55
N SER A 284 -7.77 -4.57 9.86
CA SER A 284 -7.38 -5.72 10.67
C SER A 284 -8.35 -5.89 11.83
N PHE A 285 -8.86 -7.10 12.01
CA PHE A 285 -9.86 -7.38 13.05
C PHE A 285 -9.18 -7.77 14.36
N ALA A 286 -9.58 -7.12 15.45
CA ALA A 286 -9.23 -7.54 16.79
C ALA A 286 -10.04 -8.80 17.16
N GLY A 287 -9.41 -9.72 17.93
CA GLY A 287 -10.02 -10.94 18.42
C GLY A 287 -8.94 -11.91 18.87
N ALA A 288 -9.23 -12.69 19.92
CA ALA A 288 -8.31 -13.68 20.46
C ALA A 288 -8.11 -14.87 19.51
N ASP A 289 -9.15 -15.20 18.75
CA ASP A 289 -9.15 -16.32 17.81
C ASP A 289 -9.78 -15.97 16.45
N ALA A 290 -9.86 -16.94 15.57
CA ALA A 290 -10.42 -16.77 14.23
C ALA A 290 -11.94 -16.52 14.25
N ALA A 291 -12.67 -17.09 15.20
CA ALA A 291 -14.12 -16.94 15.29
C ALA A 291 -14.50 -15.52 15.72
N GLU A 292 -13.81 -14.97 16.72
CA GLU A 292 -14.01 -13.59 17.15
C GLU A 292 -13.68 -12.60 16.02
N ARG A 293 -12.56 -12.81 15.29
CA ARG A 293 -12.22 -11.97 14.14
C ARG A 293 -13.24 -12.06 13.02
N ALA A 294 -13.79 -13.24 12.77
CA ALA A 294 -14.85 -13.42 11.77
C ALA A 294 -16.15 -12.71 12.19
N ALA A 295 -16.53 -12.76 13.47
CA ALA A 295 -17.67 -12.02 14.00
C ALA A 295 -17.51 -10.50 13.85
N GLN A 296 -16.31 -9.96 14.13
CA GLN A 296 -16.01 -8.54 13.90
C GLN A 296 -16.08 -8.17 12.41
N CYS A 297 -15.66 -9.07 11.51
CA CYS A 297 -15.79 -8.87 10.07
C CYS A 297 -17.27 -8.78 9.65
N GLU A 298 -18.10 -9.67 10.16
CA GLU A 298 -19.54 -9.67 9.89
C GLU A 298 -20.22 -8.43 10.44
N ASN A 299 -19.90 -8.02 11.67
CA ASN A 299 -20.40 -6.79 12.25
C ASN A 299 -20.04 -5.56 11.39
N LEU A 300 -18.79 -5.44 10.96
CA LEU A 300 -18.37 -4.35 10.08
C LEU A 300 -19.12 -4.38 8.75
N ARG A 301 -19.29 -5.54 8.15
CA ARG A 301 -20.04 -5.71 6.91
C ARG A 301 -21.49 -5.22 7.07
N ASN A 302 -22.18 -5.64 8.12
CA ASN A 302 -23.54 -5.22 8.38
C ASN A 302 -23.65 -3.69 8.56
N LEU A 303 -22.66 -3.06 9.21
CA LEU A 303 -22.60 -1.61 9.31
C LEU A 303 -22.42 -0.93 7.94
N VAL A 304 -21.49 -1.41 7.13
CA VAL A 304 -21.24 -0.88 5.77
C VAL A 304 -22.49 -1.04 4.90
N ASP A 305 -23.17 -2.19 4.95
CA ASP A 305 -24.38 -2.44 4.18
C ASP A 305 -25.57 -1.55 4.64
N SER A 306 -25.50 -0.94 5.83
CA SER A 306 -26.51 -0.03 6.38
C SER A 306 -26.25 1.46 6.09
N LEU A 307 -25.11 1.81 5.47
CA LEU A 307 -24.72 3.20 5.12
C LEU A 307 -25.28 3.62 3.74
#